data_1480ea06934ecbaf364bc476768c6eb2
#
_entry.id   1480ea06934ecbaf364bc476768c6eb2
#
_cell.length_a   1.000
_cell.length_b   1.000
_cell.length_c   1.000
_cell.angle_alpha   90.00
_cell.angle_beta   90.00
_cell.angle_gamma   90.00
#
_symmetry.space_group_name_H-M   'P 1'
#
loop_
_entity.id
_entity.type
_entity.pdbx_description
1 polymer ?
#
loop_
_entity_poly.entity_id
_entity_poly.type
_entity_poly.pdbx_seq_one_letter_code
_entity_poly.pdbx_strand_id
1 'polypeptide(L)'
;MYGNRIDGTDPAEQDRVAAENLAAAGAAAAGIGAVVLIEPVSGAPAYPLLTADDAVAVIRRVERDHDVHSLRLLADLYHLDVNGDDVAAALDSYSDLIGHVQIADSPGRGEPGTGTLDLPTYLSQLSGNGYDGYIGIEYKATRPDTFSWLRDTSSWVAAPTST
;
A
#
# COMPACT_ATOMS: atom_id res chain seq x y z
N MET A 1 5.12 9.55 3.64
CA MET A 1 6.32 8.67 3.78
C MET A 1 6.83 8.74 5.20
N TYR A 2 7.26 7.59 5.75
CA TYR A 2 7.81 7.49 7.12
C TYR A 2 9.18 8.19 7.26
N GLY A 3 10.00 8.13 6.24
CA GLY A 3 11.35 8.68 6.20
C GLY A 3 12.43 7.60 6.23
N ASN A 4 13.58 7.92 5.64
CA ASN A 4 14.73 7.01 5.63
C ASN A 4 15.46 7.05 6.98
N ARG A 5 16.09 5.95 7.35
CA ARG A 5 17.04 5.90 8.46
C ARG A 5 18.22 6.81 8.16
N ILE A 6 18.69 7.51 9.19
CA ILE A 6 19.84 8.43 9.13
C ILE A 6 20.96 7.83 9.96
N ASP A 7 22.10 7.62 9.33
CA ASP A 7 23.28 7.05 10.00
C ASP A 7 23.70 7.90 11.20
N GLY A 8 24.05 7.22 12.28
CA GLY A 8 24.50 7.87 13.52
C GLY A 8 23.37 8.46 14.38
N THR A 9 22.12 8.33 13.97
CA THR A 9 20.96 8.73 14.78
C THR A 9 20.29 7.49 15.36
N ASP A 10 19.90 7.56 16.64
CA ASP A 10 19.17 6.47 17.30
C ASP A 10 17.87 6.15 16.54
N PRO A 11 17.67 4.90 16.10
CA PRO A 11 16.43 4.50 15.43
C PRO A 11 15.16 4.77 16.24
N ALA A 12 15.22 4.60 17.58
CA ALA A 12 14.07 4.87 18.43
C ALA A 12 13.66 6.35 18.46
N GLU A 13 14.66 7.25 18.42
CA GLU A 13 14.41 8.69 18.31
C GLU A 13 13.83 9.06 16.94
N GLN A 14 14.31 8.46 15.85
CA GLN A 14 13.76 8.66 14.53
C GLN A 14 12.29 8.18 14.47
N ASP A 15 11.99 7.02 15.07
CA ASP A 15 10.61 6.49 15.13
C ASP A 15 9.69 7.36 15.99
N ARG A 16 10.20 7.97 17.05
CA ARG A 16 9.45 8.93 17.87
C ARG A 16 9.09 10.16 17.06
N VAL A 17 10.06 10.77 16.39
CA VAL A 17 9.85 11.96 15.55
C VAL A 17 8.89 11.65 14.38
N ALA A 18 9.03 10.48 13.76
CA ALA A 18 8.13 10.05 12.69
C ALA A 18 6.69 9.93 13.20
N ALA A 19 6.48 9.32 14.37
CA ALA A 19 5.15 9.15 14.95
C ALA A 19 4.49 10.51 15.28
N GLU A 20 5.25 11.47 15.84
CA GLU A 20 4.76 12.82 16.12
C GLU A 20 4.36 13.57 14.84
N ASN A 21 5.19 13.48 13.79
CA ASN A 21 4.88 14.12 12.51
C ASN A 21 3.66 13.46 11.82
N LEU A 22 3.51 12.15 11.91
CA LEU A 22 2.36 11.43 11.38
C LEU A 22 1.09 11.76 12.16
N ALA A 23 1.18 11.93 13.48
CA ALA A 23 0.06 12.36 14.29
C ALA A 23 -0.41 13.76 13.90
N ALA A 24 0.51 14.71 13.71
CA ALA A 24 0.18 16.05 13.25
C ALA A 24 -0.46 16.04 11.85
N ALA A 25 0.11 15.26 10.92
CA ALA A 25 -0.42 15.12 9.56
C ALA A 25 -1.82 14.47 9.57
N GLY A 26 -2.00 13.41 10.38
CA GLY A 26 -3.28 12.73 10.51
C GLY A 26 -4.37 13.62 11.09
N ALA A 27 -4.05 14.37 12.15
CA ALA A 27 -5.00 15.32 12.72
C ALA A 27 -5.42 16.40 11.70
N ALA A 28 -4.48 16.91 10.90
CA ALA A 28 -4.79 17.86 9.83
C ALA A 28 -5.66 17.22 8.73
N ALA A 29 -5.34 15.98 8.31
CA ALA A 29 -6.10 15.23 7.31
C ALA A 29 -7.55 14.99 7.79
N ALA A 30 -7.75 14.58 9.04
CA ALA A 30 -9.07 14.38 9.62
C ALA A 30 -9.94 15.65 9.55
N GLY A 31 -9.33 16.84 9.74
CA GLY A 31 -10.01 18.13 9.67
C GLY A 31 -10.62 18.46 8.30
N ILE A 32 -10.18 17.79 7.25
CA ILE A 32 -10.69 17.95 5.87
C ILE A 32 -11.34 16.67 5.32
N GLY A 33 -11.61 15.67 6.16
CA GLY A 33 -12.18 14.39 5.74
C GLY A 33 -11.24 13.52 4.90
N ALA A 34 -9.92 13.70 5.03
CA ALA A 34 -8.91 12.92 4.34
C ALA A 34 -8.19 11.95 5.29
N VAL A 35 -7.38 11.06 4.74
CA VAL A 35 -6.50 10.14 5.48
C VAL A 35 -5.05 10.31 5.05
N VAL A 36 -4.12 9.96 5.91
CA VAL A 36 -2.69 9.82 5.59
C VAL A 36 -2.40 8.37 5.28
N LEU A 37 -1.75 8.10 4.15
CA LEU A 37 -1.38 6.76 3.72
C LEU A 37 0.06 6.42 4.15
N ILE A 38 0.22 5.25 4.74
CA ILE A 38 1.52 4.68 5.10
C ILE A 38 1.80 3.50 4.17
N GLU A 39 2.94 3.56 3.50
CA GLU A 39 3.31 2.63 2.44
C GLU A 39 4.61 1.90 2.78
N PRO A 40 4.64 0.56 2.72
CA PRO A 40 5.86 -0.22 2.60
C PRO A 40 6.50 -0.04 1.22
N VAL A 41 7.82 0.21 1.16
CA VAL A 41 8.49 0.52 -0.12
C VAL A 41 9.68 -0.39 -0.35
N SER A 42 9.79 -0.98 -1.55
CA SER A 42 10.95 -1.76 -1.99
C SER A 42 11.98 -0.90 -2.73
N GLY A 43 13.23 -1.38 -2.78
CA GLY A 43 14.30 -0.71 -3.52
C GLY A 43 14.87 0.55 -2.85
N ALA A 44 14.52 0.81 -1.60
CA ALA A 44 15.01 1.93 -0.79
C ALA A 44 15.71 1.40 0.48
N PRO A 45 17.02 1.08 0.43
CA PRO A 45 17.70 0.34 1.51
C PRO A 45 17.65 1.01 2.88
N ALA A 46 17.53 2.34 2.94
CA ALA A 46 17.42 3.08 4.19
C ALA A 46 15.97 3.24 4.69
N TYR A 47 14.97 2.84 3.90
CA TYR A 47 13.57 2.95 4.29
C TYR A 47 13.15 1.77 5.18
N PRO A 48 12.61 2.00 6.38
CA PRO A 48 12.45 0.94 7.36
C PRO A 48 11.14 0.13 7.25
N LEU A 49 10.15 0.58 6.49
CA LEU A 49 8.88 -0.12 6.38
C LEU A 49 8.89 -0.98 5.09
N LEU A 50 9.04 -2.28 5.25
CA LEU A 50 9.17 -3.22 4.15
C LEU A 50 7.90 -4.06 3.94
N THR A 51 7.16 -4.33 5.01
CA THR A 51 5.98 -5.20 5.02
C THR A 51 4.71 -4.44 5.43
N ALA A 52 3.56 -5.02 5.14
CA ALA A 52 2.28 -4.51 5.65
C ALA A 52 2.27 -4.44 7.18
N ASP A 53 2.88 -5.44 7.84
CA ASP A 53 3.04 -5.47 9.30
C ASP A 53 3.81 -4.26 9.83
N ASP A 54 4.91 -3.86 9.17
CA ASP A 54 5.69 -2.68 9.55
C ASP A 54 4.84 -1.41 9.48
N ALA A 55 4.11 -1.22 8.38
CA ALA A 55 3.24 -0.06 8.19
C ALA A 55 2.09 -0.03 9.21
N VAL A 56 1.46 -1.16 9.44
CA VAL A 56 0.35 -1.29 10.41
C VAL A 56 0.84 -1.08 11.84
N ALA A 57 2.04 -1.54 12.19
CA ALA A 57 2.64 -1.27 13.49
C ALA A 57 2.81 0.24 13.73
N VAL A 58 3.21 1.00 12.71
CA VAL A 58 3.29 2.47 12.79
C VAL A 58 1.90 3.09 12.94
N ILE A 59 0.91 2.68 12.14
CA ILE A 59 -0.48 3.18 12.21
C ILE A 59 -1.02 2.97 13.64
N ARG A 60 -0.95 1.75 14.15
CA ARG A 60 -1.43 1.40 15.51
C ARG A 60 -0.67 2.10 16.62
N ARG A 61 0.63 2.38 16.43
CA ARG A 61 1.41 3.17 17.37
C ARG A 61 0.90 4.61 17.44
N VAL A 62 0.70 5.27 16.31
CA VAL A 62 0.20 6.64 16.25
C VAL A 62 -1.20 6.72 16.84
N GLU A 63 -2.06 5.77 16.52
CA GLU A 63 -3.41 5.66 17.07
C GLU A 63 -3.40 5.55 18.60
N ARG A 64 -2.60 4.64 19.14
CA ARG A 64 -2.49 4.41 20.59
C ARG A 64 -1.88 5.59 21.36
N ASP A 65 -0.79 6.17 20.81
CA ASP A 65 0.05 7.12 21.54
C ASP A 65 -0.45 8.58 21.37
N HIS A 66 -1.23 8.86 20.30
CA HIS A 66 -1.67 10.22 19.93
C HIS A 66 -3.18 10.36 19.71
N ASP A 67 -3.96 9.28 19.81
CA ASP A 67 -5.42 9.26 19.57
C ASP A 67 -5.80 9.80 18.16
N VAL A 68 -5.01 9.45 17.14
CA VAL A 68 -5.21 9.85 15.74
C VAL A 68 -5.59 8.64 14.90
N HIS A 69 -6.81 8.62 14.33
CA HIS A 69 -7.41 7.47 13.63
C HIS A 69 -7.51 7.66 12.12
N SER A 70 -6.83 8.65 11.56
CA SER A 70 -6.88 9.01 10.14
C SER A 70 -5.65 8.55 9.34
N LEU A 71 -4.92 7.54 9.86
CA LEU A 71 -3.87 6.86 9.10
C LEU A 71 -4.42 5.57 8.52
N ARG A 72 -4.01 5.23 7.28
CA ARG A 72 -4.39 4.00 6.59
C ARG A 72 -3.18 3.38 5.88
N LEU A 73 -3.28 2.09 5.61
CA LEU A 73 -2.31 1.36 4.79
C LEU A 73 -2.51 1.73 3.31
N LEU A 74 -1.43 2.09 2.62
CA LEU A 74 -1.34 2.00 1.18
C LEU A 74 -0.75 0.62 0.85
N ALA A 75 -1.54 -0.24 0.25
CA ALA A 75 -1.11 -1.55 -0.20
C ALA A 75 -0.68 -1.47 -1.67
N ASP A 76 0.60 -1.19 -1.92
CA ASP A 76 1.21 -1.38 -3.24
C ASP A 76 1.64 -2.84 -3.37
N LEU A 77 0.89 -3.61 -4.18
CA LEU A 77 1.08 -5.06 -4.30
C LEU A 77 2.45 -5.43 -4.87
N TYR A 78 3.02 -4.56 -5.72
CA TYR A 78 4.38 -4.75 -6.23
C TYR A 78 5.42 -4.62 -5.12
N HIS A 79 5.32 -3.57 -4.29
CA HIS A 79 6.28 -3.36 -3.20
C HIS A 79 6.21 -4.47 -2.15
N LEU A 80 5.03 -4.93 -1.80
CA LEU A 80 4.84 -6.04 -0.86
C LEU A 80 5.49 -7.32 -1.42
N ASP A 81 5.20 -7.70 -2.67
CA ASP A 81 5.77 -8.89 -3.31
C ASP A 81 7.30 -8.83 -3.40
N VAL A 82 7.86 -7.71 -3.87
CA VAL A 82 9.32 -7.54 -4.01
C VAL A 82 10.03 -7.62 -2.66
N ASN A 83 9.42 -7.17 -1.58
CA ASN A 83 9.94 -7.28 -0.23
C ASN A 83 9.74 -8.68 0.39
N GLY A 84 9.04 -9.59 -0.31
CA GLY A 84 8.78 -10.96 0.14
C GLY A 84 7.66 -11.07 1.18
N ASP A 85 6.77 -10.09 1.23
CA ASP A 85 5.58 -10.15 2.07
C ASP A 85 4.53 -11.12 1.49
N ASP A 86 3.70 -11.71 2.33
CA ASP A 86 2.55 -12.49 1.90
C ASP A 86 1.40 -11.55 1.56
N VAL A 87 1.31 -11.19 0.27
CA VAL A 87 0.30 -10.23 -0.23
C VAL A 87 -1.12 -10.68 0.14
N ALA A 88 -1.44 -11.96 -0.06
CA ALA A 88 -2.79 -12.47 0.24
C ALA A 88 -3.11 -12.36 1.74
N ALA A 89 -2.18 -12.76 2.60
CA ALA A 89 -2.34 -12.65 4.05
C ALA A 89 -2.46 -11.18 4.50
N ALA A 90 -1.70 -10.26 3.90
CA ALA A 90 -1.77 -8.84 4.20
C ALA A 90 -3.13 -8.24 3.82
N LEU A 91 -3.67 -8.59 2.63
CA LEU A 91 -4.98 -8.12 2.17
C LEU A 91 -6.13 -8.62 3.06
N ASP A 92 -6.03 -9.83 3.61
CA ASP A 92 -7.03 -10.36 4.54
C ASP A 92 -6.90 -9.72 5.93
N SER A 93 -5.68 -9.71 6.46
CA SER A 93 -5.44 -9.32 7.86
C SER A 93 -5.68 -7.83 8.13
N TYR A 94 -5.53 -7.00 7.09
CA TYR A 94 -5.58 -5.54 7.20
C TYR A 94 -6.63 -4.89 6.31
N SER A 95 -7.63 -5.66 5.85
CA SER A 95 -8.71 -5.20 4.97
C SER A 95 -9.41 -3.93 5.48
N ASP A 96 -9.62 -3.80 6.77
CA ASP A 96 -10.22 -2.64 7.44
C ASP A 96 -9.30 -1.40 7.53
N LEU A 97 -7.99 -1.59 7.35
CA LEU A 97 -6.99 -0.53 7.40
C LEU A 97 -6.53 -0.07 6.01
N ILE A 98 -6.84 -0.80 4.94
CA ILE A 98 -6.46 -0.42 3.57
C ILE A 98 -7.21 0.85 3.17
N GLY A 99 -6.49 1.94 2.95
CA GLY A 99 -7.04 3.21 2.47
C GLY A 99 -6.82 3.44 0.97
N HIS A 100 -5.85 2.77 0.38
CA HIS A 100 -5.57 2.81 -1.05
C HIS A 100 -4.80 1.58 -1.49
N VAL A 101 -4.99 1.18 -2.74
CA VAL A 101 -4.27 0.07 -3.38
C VAL A 101 -3.55 0.57 -4.61
N GLN A 102 -2.31 0.15 -4.81
CA GLN A 102 -1.57 0.36 -6.04
C GLN A 102 -1.10 -0.96 -6.63
N ILE A 103 -1.03 -1.02 -7.96
CA ILE A 103 -0.60 -2.20 -8.69
C ILE A 103 0.47 -1.88 -9.75
N ALA A 104 1.43 -2.77 -9.83
CA ALA A 104 2.30 -3.03 -10.96
C ALA A 104 2.63 -4.52 -10.95
N ASP A 105 3.11 -5.07 -12.07
CA ASP A 105 3.46 -6.49 -12.08
C ASP A 105 4.90 -6.72 -11.61
N SER A 106 5.15 -7.88 -11.01
CA SER A 106 6.46 -8.29 -10.49
C SER A 106 6.90 -9.61 -11.18
N PRO A 107 8.20 -9.75 -11.52
CA PRO A 107 9.27 -8.77 -11.39
C PRO A 107 9.21 -7.67 -12.46
N GLY A 108 9.90 -6.54 -12.21
CA GLY A 108 10.17 -5.50 -13.22
C GLY A 108 9.32 -4.25 -13.11
N ARG A 109 8.25 -4.24 -12.31
CA ARG A 109 7.32 -3.13 -12.14
C ARG A 109 6.66 -2.69 -13.46
N GLY A 110 6.38 -3.67 -14.34
CA GLY A 110 5.73 -3.44 -15.63
C GLY A 110 4.20 -3.37 -15.53
N GLU A 111 3.57 -3.27 -16.72
CA GLU A 111 2.12 -3.33 -16.84
C GLU A 111 1.57 -4.65 -16.30
N PRO A 112 0.34 -4.68 -15.74
CA PRO A 112 -0.35 -5.92 -15.42
C PRO A 112 -0.29 -6.95 -16.55
N GLY A 113 0.10 -8.20 -16.24
CA GLY A 113 0.31 -9.29 -17.19
C GLY A 113 1.71 -9.32 -17.82
N THR A 114 2.68 -8.54 -17.32
CA THR A 114 4.07 -8.63 -17.77
C THR A 114 4.98 -9.41 -16.83
N GLY A 115 4.49 -9.74 -15.64
CA GLY A 115 5.21 -10.49 -14.61
C GLY A 115 4.43 -11.74 -14.18
N THR A 116 4.50 -12.04 -12.88
CA THR A 116 3.97 -13.27 -12.28
C THR A 116 3.05 -13.03 -11.09
N LEU A 117 2.75 -11.77 -10.73
CA LEU A 117 1.80 -11.47 -9.66
C LEU A 117 0.39 -11.94 -10.05
N ASP A 118 -0.26 -12.66 -9.15
CA ASP A 118 -1.66 -13.07 -9.35
C ASP A 118 -2.62 -11.92 -9.04
N LEU A 119 -2.45 -10.82 -9.79
CA LEU A 119 -3.27 -9.61 -9.64
C LEU A 119 -4.77 -9.90 -9.73
N PRO A 120 -5.28 -10.76 -10.63
CA PRO A 120 -6.70 -11.09 -10.68
C PRO A 120 -7.23 -11.66 -9.36
N THR A 121 -6.49 -12.58 -8.74
CA THR A 121 -6.87 -13.16 -7.46
C THR A 121 -6.85 -12.11 -6.35
N TYR A 122 -5.81 -11.28 -6.27
CA TYR A 122 -5.72 -10.22 -5.27
C TYR A 122 -6.81 -9.16 -5.41
N LEU A 123 -7.15 -8.76 -6.64
CA LEU A 123 -8.24 -7.80 -6.87
C LEU A 123 -9.62 -8.40 -6.50
N SER A 124 -9.82 -9.69 -6.77
CA SER A 124 -11.03 -10.43 -6.35
C SER A 124 -11.12 -10.51 -4.82
N GLN A 125 -10.00 -10.78 -4.16
CA GLN A 125 -9.91 -10.83 -2.70
C GLN A 125 -10.22 -9.48 -2.06
N LEU A 126 -9.64 -8.38 -2.57
CA LEU A 126 -9.93 -7.02 -2.13
C LEU A 126 -11.43 -6.71 -2.21
N SER A 127 -12.05 -7.03 -3.36
CA SER A 127 -13.49 -6.86 -3.53
C SER A 127 -14.29 -7.72 -2.56
N GLY A 128 -13.89 -8.99 -2.37
CA GLY A 128 -14.52 -9.91 -1.42
C GLY A 128 -14.41 -9.43 0.04
N ASN A 129 -13.33 -8.75 0.38
CA ASN A 129 -13.09 -8.15 1.69
C ASN A 129 -13.77 -6.78 1.87
N GLY A 130 -14.54 -6.32 0.87
CA GLY A 130 -15.32 -5.09 0.94
C GLY A 130 -14.55 -3.81 0.58
N TYR A 131 -13.37 -3.91 -0.04
CA TYR A 131 -12.67 -2.74 -0.55
C TYR A 131 -13.43 -2.16 -1.75
N ASP A 132 -13.87 -0.91 -1.64
CA ASP A 132 -14.63 -0.16 -2.64
C ASP A 132 -13.87 1.09 -3.16
N GLY A 133 -12.61 1.23 -2.78
CA GLY A 133 -11.74 2.33 -3.21
C GLY A 133 -11.18 2.15 -4.62
N TYR A 134 -10.38 3.12 -5.03
CA TYR A 134 -9.71 3.09 -6.33
C TYR A 134 -8.45 2.22 -6.29
N ILE A 135 -8.18 1.53 -7.42
CA ILE A 135 -6.92 0.84 -7.67
C ILE A 135 -6.04 1.77 -8.49
N GLY A 136 -4.98 2.28 -7.88
CA GLY A 136 -3.95 3.08 -8.55
C GLY A 136 -3.05 2.22 -9.44
N ILE A 137 -2.66 2.76 -10.58
CA ILE A 137 -1.73 2.10 -11.50
C ILE A 137 -0.38 2.79 -11.36
N GLU A 138 0.66 2.06 -10.89
CA GLU A 138 1.99 2.64 -10.66
C GLU A 138 3.10 1.77 -11.26
N TYR A 139 3.02 1.53 -12.57
CA TYR A 139 4.00 0.73 -13.28
C TYR A 139 4.93 1.57 -14.17
N LYS A 140 6.06 0.97 -14.55
CA LYS A 140 6.95 1.50 -15.58
C LYS A 140 6.49 0.99 -16.93
N ALA A 141 6.15 1.89 -17.86
CA ALA A 141 5.74 1.52 -19.21
C ALA A 141 6.82 0.69 -19.91
N THR A 142 6.46 -0.51 -20.38
CA THR A 142 7.35 -1.43 -21.10
C THR A 142 7.01 -1.52 -22.58
N ARG A 143 5.88 -0.93 -23.05
CA ARG A 143 5.36 -0.99 -24.42
C ARG A 143 4.94 0.40 -24.90
N PRO A 144 4.94 0.64 -26.23
CA PRO A 144 4.43 1.89 -26.79
C PRO A 144 2.96 2.16 -26.45
N ASP A 145 2.09 1.14 -26.51
CA ASP A 145 0.70 1.21 -26.04
C ASP A 145 0.61 0.62 -24.61
N THR A 146 0.97 1.46 -23.64
CA THR A 146 1.04 1.07 -22.24
C THR A 146 -0.32 0.79 -21.61
N PHE A 147 -1.43 1.14 -22.25
CA PHE A 147 -2.79 0.87 -21.78
C PHE A 147 -3.48 -0.26 -22.54
N SER A 148 -2.78 -0.97 -23.44
CA SER A 148 -3.39 -2.06 -24.22
C SER A 148 -3.96 -3.20 -23.34
N TRP A 149 -3.35 -3.46 -22.20
CA TRP A 149 -3.81 -4.47 -21.24
C TRP A 149 -5.21 -4.17 -20.66
N LEU A 150 -5.64 -2.91 -20.62
CA LEU A 150 -7.00 -2.55 -20.18
C LEU A 150 -8.09 -3.05 -21.14
N ARG A 151 -7.74 -3.39 -22.38
CA ARG A 151 -8.72 -3.93 -23.36
C ARG A 151 -9.00 -5.41 -23.13
N ASP A 152 -8.10 -6.09 -22.42
CA ASP A 152 -8.20 -7.52 -22.09
C ASP A 152 -8.76 -7.76 -20.67
N THR A 153 -9.43 -6.76 -20.11
CA THR A 153 -9.89 -6.78 -18.71
C THR A 153 -10.94 -7.86 -18.39
N SER A 154 -11.41 -8.63 -19.36
CA SER A 154 -12.29 -9.79 -19.10
C SER A 154 -11.66 -10.84 -18.17
N SER A 155 -10.32 -10.81 -17.99
CA SER A 155 -9.58 -11.66 -17.05
C SER A 155 -9.21 -10.99 -15.73
N TRP A 156 -9.40 -9.65 -15.60
CA TRP A 156 -8.85 -8.86 -14.47
C TRP A 156 -9.92 -8.31 -13.53
N VAL A 157 -11.12 -8.10 -14.03
CA VAL A 157 -12.21 -7.53 -13.24
C VAL A 157 -13.25 -8.63 -13.08
N ALA A 158 -13.43 -9.13 -11.86
CA ALA A 158 -14.64 -9.87 -11.55
C ALA A 158 -15.83 -9.00 -11.97
N ALA A 159 -16.74 -9.56 -12.78
CA ALA A 159 -17.94 -8.84 -13.19
C ALA A 159 -18.63 -8.29 -11.93
N PRO A 160 -19.10 -7.03 -11.92
CA PRO A 160 -19.83 -6.51 -10.79
C PRO A 160 -20.98 -7.48 -10.50
N THR A 161 -21.02 -8.01 -9.29
CA THR A 161 -22.16 -8.80 -8.84
C THR A 161 -23.36 -7.87 -8.86
N SER A 162 -24.21 -8.02 -9.89
CA SER A 162 -25.50 -7.34 -9.98
C SER A 162 -26.37 -7.81 -8.80
N THR A 163 -26.55 -6.94 -7.84
CA THR A 163 -27.59 -6.99 -6.82
C THR A 163 -28.84 -6.31 -7.34
#